data_c94333ef3837688f6e9f0dd8fb310060
#
_entry.id   c94333ef3837688f6e9f0dd8fb310060
#
_cell.length_a   1.000
_cell.length_b   1.000
_cell.length_c   1.000
_cell.angle_alpha   90.00
_cell.angle_beta   90.00
_cell.angle_gamma   90.00
#
_symmetry.space_group_name_H-M   'P 1'
#
loop_
_entity.id
_entity.type
_entity.pdbx_description
1 polymer ?
#
loop_
_entity_poly.entity_id
_entity_poly.type
_entity_poly.pdbx_seq_one_letter_code
_entity_poly.pdbx_strand_id
1 'polypeptide(L)'
;VEEIPADLSDEAAEWREKLVEGAANFDDEVMELYLDGKEISEEMLLRAIRKGTVAMECCPMLLGSSYKNKGVQPLLDYVCAFLPSPLDTPNIVGTNPDTDEEEDRKPSEDAPTSALAFKIATDPFMGRLVFFRVYSGKIAAGSYVYNPRSGKRERISRLFQMNSKQEIPMDSIDAGDIGAGVGFKDIRTGDTLCD
;
A
#
# COMPACT_ATOMS: atom_id res chain seq x y z
N VAL A 1 7.27 17.04 21.78
CA VAL A 1 6.34 16.48 22.76
C VAL A 1 6.36 17.41 23.95
N GLU A 2 5.18 17.80 24.42
CA GLU A 2 5.00 18.68 25.59
C GLU A 2 4.19 17.89 26.64
N GLU A 3 4.28 18.28 27.91
CA GLU A 3 3.46 17.69 28.96
C GLU A 3 2.00 18.10 28.77
N ILE A 4 1.09 17.22 29.20
CA ILE A 4 -0.36 17.49 29.17
C ILE A 4 -0.64 18.61 30.19
N PRO A 5 -1.34 19.70 29.79
CA PRO A 5 -1.75 20.74 30.73
C PRO A 5 -2.56 20.16 31.89
N ALA A 6 -2.32 20.68 33.10
CA ALA A 6 -2.93 20.13 34.30
C ALA A 6 -4.48 20.16 34.30
N ASP A 7 -5.07 21.11 33.62
CA ASP A 7 -6.52 21.24 33.44
C ASP A 7 -7.13 20.23 32.47
N LEU A 8 -6.30 19.54 31.66
CA LEU A 8 -6.72 18.53 30.70
C LEU A 8 -6.29 17.11 31.11
N SER A 9 -5.64 16.95 32.26
CA SER A 9 -5.06 15.66 32.69
C SER A 9 -6.15 14.58 32.88
N ASP A 10 -7.26 14.91 33.50
CA ASP A 10 -8.35 13.96 33.77
C ASP A 10 -9.05 13.55 32.46
N GLU A 11 -9.30 14.50 31.59
CA GLU A 11 -9.88 14.24 30.27
C GLU A 11 -8.95 13.37 29.40
N ALA A 12 -7.66 13.64 29.42
CA ALA A 12 -6.66 12.84 28.72
C ALA A 12 -6.61 11.39 29.21
N ALA A 13 -6.72 11.19 30.53
CA ALA A 13 -6.77 9.86 31.13
C ALA A 13 -8.03 9.09 30.70
N GLU A 14 -9.19 9.74 30.70
CA GLU A 14 -10.46 9.13 30.23
C GLU A 14 -10.38 8.71 28.75
N TRP A 15 -9.84 9.58 27.91
CA TRP A 15 -9.68 9.25 26.48
C TRP A 15 -8.63 8.17 26.23
N ARG A 16 -7.58 8.12 27.06
CA ARG A 16 -6.60 7.03 27.01
C ARG A 16 -7.23 5.70 27.34
N GLU A 17 -8.07 5.64 28.37
CA GLU A 17 -8.81 4.42 28.75
C GLU A 17 -9.72 3.94 27.63
N LYS A 18 -10.52 4.84 27.03
CA LYS A 18 -11.39 4.52 25.88
C LYS A 18 -10.59 4.02 24.66
N LEU A 19 -9.41 4.58 24.42
CA LEU A 19 -8.54 4.11 23.33
C LEU A 19 -8.05 2.69 23.60
N VAL A 20 -7.63 2.39 24.82
CA VAL A 20 -7.16 1.05 25.22
C VAL A 20 -8.29 0.03 25.13
N GLU A 21 -9.47 0.35 25.68
CA GLU A 21 -10.68 -0.48 25.56
C GLU A 21 -11.03 -0.78 24.10
N GLY A 22 -11.03 0.25 23.25
CA GLY A 22 -11.32 0.09 21.83
C GLY A 22 -10.29 -0.78 21.11
N ALA A 23 -9.00 -0.60 21.41
CA ALA A 23 -7.93 -1.36 20.79
C ALA A 23 -7.86 -2.82 21.27
N ALA A 24 -8.27 -3.09 22.51
CA ALA A 24 -8.30 -4.44 23.07
C ALA A 24 -9.20 -5.40 22.27
N ASN A 25 -10.21 -4.89 21.57
CA ASN A 25 -11.07 -5.73 20.73
C ASN A 25 -10.36 -6.37 19.53
N PHE A 26 -9.16 -5.90 19.18
CA PHE A 26 -8.39 -6.39 18.01
C PHE A 26 -7.22 -7.31 18.37
N ASP A 27 -6.94 -7.51 19.69
CA ASP A 27 -5.79 -8.31 20.12
C ASP A 27 -6.11 -9.00 21.46
N ASP A 28 -6.18 -10.34 21.46
CA ASP A 28 -6.56 -11.15 22.61
C ASP A 28 -5.63 -10.92 23.83
N GLU A 29 -4.32 -10.77 23.60
CA GLU A 29 -3.35 -10.50 24.66
C GLU A 29 -3.61 -9.13 25.32
N VAL A 30 -3.92 -8.11 24.51
CA VAL A 30 -4.27 -6.77 25.00
C VAL A 30 -5.60 -6.82 25.77
N MET A 31 -6.56 -7.60 25.30
CA MET A 31 -7.85 -7.81 25.97
C MET A 31 -7.67 -8.46 27.35
N GLU A 32 -6.87 -9.52 27.47
CA GLU A 32 -6.58 -10.17 28.74
C GLU A 32 -5.95 -9.21 29.76
N LEU A 33 -4.93 -8.44 29.30
CA LEU A 33 -4.28 -7.45 30.17
C LEU A 33 -5.23 -6.34 30.61
N TYR A 34 -6.11 -5.89 29.71
CA TYR A 34 -7.11 -4.87 30.02
C TYR A 34 -8.10 -5.36 31.07
N LEU A 35 -8.62 -6.59 30.93
CA LEU A 35 -9.55 -7.21 31.91
C LEU A 35 -8.90 -7.47 33.28
N ASP A 36 -7.60 -7.78 33.28
CA ASP A 36 -6.82 -7.96 34.52
C ASP A 36 -6.42 -6.62 35.18
N GLY A 37 -6.71 -5.48 34.56
CA GLY A 37 -6.30 -4.16 35.04
C GLY A 37 -4.78 -3.96 35.01
N LYS A 38 -4.07 -4.67 34.16
CA LYS A 38 -2.61 -4.54 33.96
C LYS A 38 -2.26 -3.42 33.01
N GLU A 39 -1.03 -2.90 33.14
CA GLU A 39 -0.53 -1.88 32.25
C GLU A 39 -0.30 -2.41 30.84
N ILE A 40 -0.79 -1.69 29.84
CA ILE A 40 -0.63 -2.00 28.41
C ILE A 40 0.41 -1.04 27.83
N SER A 41 1.50 -1.59 27.29
CA SER A 41 2.56 -0.81 26.69
C SER A 41 2.10 -0.13 25.39
N GLU A 42 2.79 0.94 25.00
CA GLU A 42 2.53 1.63 23.73
C GLU A 42 2.70 0.70 22.54
N GLU A 43 3.71 -0.16 22.55
CA GLU A 43 3.98 -1.13 21.49
C GLU A 43 2.81 -2.11 21.28
N MET A 44 2.27 -2.64 22.38
CA MET A 44 1.12 -3.54 22.35
C MET A 44 -0.12 -2.83 21.82
N LEU A 45 -0.34 -1.59 22.23
CA LEU A 45 -1.46 -0.77 21.75
C LEU A 45 -1.35 -0.50 20.25
N LEU A 46 -0.18 -0.10 19.77
CA LEU A 46 0.07 0.14 18.35
C LEU A 46 -0.11 -1.14 17.51
N ARG A 47 0.35 -2.29 18.03
CA ARG A 47 0.13 -3.60 17.39
C ARG A 47 -1.36 -3.94 17.27
N ALA A 48 -2.13 -3.72 18.33
CA ALA A 48 -3.57 -3.98 18.32
C ALA A 48 -4.30 -3.08 17.31
N ILE A 49 -4.01 -1.78 17.31
CA ILE A 49 -4.58 -0.83 16.34
C ILE A 49 -4.21 -1.23 14.89
N ARG A 50 -2.96 -1.65 14.64
CA ARG A 50 -2.55 -2.15 13.34
C ARG A 50 -3.37 -3.37 12.91
N LYS A 51 -3.56 -4.36 13.80
CA LYS A 51 -4.39 -5.54 13.50
C LYS A 51 -5.80 -5.14 13.06
N GLY A 52 -6.45 -4.28 13.82
CA GLY A 52 -7.80 -3.80 13.49
C GLY A 52 -7.83 -2.99 12.17
N THR A 53 -6.79 -2.20 11.91
CA THR A 53 -6.69 -1.40 10.67
C THR A 53 -6.50 -2.29 9.44
N VAL A 54 -5.61 -3.28 9.50
CA VAL A 54 -5.36 -4.23 8.40
C VAL A 54 -6.58 -5.11 8.14
N ALA A 55 -7.31 -5.51 9.21
CA ALA A 55 -8.57 -6.23 9.10
C ALA A 55 -9.76 -5.38 8.61
N MET A 56 -9.57 -4.07 8.42
CA MET A 56 -10.63 -3.11 8.05
C MET A 56 -11.73 -2.96 9.11
N GLU A 57 -11.43 -3.26 10.37
CA GLU A 57 -12.35 -3.18 11.50
C GLU A 57 -12.30 -1.83 12.21
N CYS A 58 -11.22 -1.09 12.05
CA CYS A 58 -11.08 0.28 12.56
C CYS A 58 -10.35 1.19 11.58
N CYS A 59 -10.50 2.49 11.80
CA CYS A 59 -9.80 3.54 11.06
C CYS A 59 -9.14 4.49 12.06
N PRO A 60 -7.80 4.47 12.21
CA PRO A 60 -7.09 5.39 13.07
C PRO A 60 -7.29 6.84 12.62
N MET A 61 -7.64 7.72 13.58
CA MET A 61 -7.84 9.13 13.34
C MET A 61 -6.75 9.93 14.02
N LEU A 62 -6.08 10.79 13.28
CA LEU A 62 -4.99 11.65 13.75
C LEU A 62 -5.35 13.12 13.56
N LEU A 63 -4.95 13.95 14.52
CA LEU A 63 -5.21 15.38 14.50
C LEU A 63 -3.89 16.14 14.29
N GLY A 64 -3.95 17.21 13.50
CA GLY A 64 -2.78 18.03 13.25
C GLY A 64 -3.11 19.30 12.48
N SER A 65 -2.10 20.11 12.22
CA SER A 65 -2.18 21.31 11.40
C SER A 65 -0.99 21.37 10.44
N SER A 66 -1.18 20.94 9.20
CA SER A 66 -0.15 20.98 8.16
C SER A 66 0.34 22.41 7.89
N TYR A 67 -0.56 23.40 7.93
CA TYR A 67 -0.19 24.81 7.77
C TYR A 67 0.77 25.30 8.85
N LYS A 68 0.64 24.81 10.09
CA LYS A 68 1.52 25.14 11.22
C LYS A 68 2.66 24.14 11.40
N ASN A 69 2.79 23.16 10.51
CA ASN A 69 3.71 22.02 10.60
C ASN A 69 3.64 21.31 11.98
N LYS A 70 2.41 21.08 12.48
CA LYS A 70 2.16 20.36 13.73
C LYS A 70 1.49 19.01 13.42
N GLY A 71 2.04 17.92 13.98
CA GLY A 71 1.52 16.57 13.82
C GLY A 71 1.79 15.92 12.45
N VAL A 72 2.58 16.54 11.56
CA VAL A 72 2.86 16.00 10.22
C VAL A 72 3.79 14.80 10.28
N GLN A 73 4.87 14.88 11.07
CA GLN A 73 5.79 13.76 11.25
C GLN A 73 5.10 12.54 11.89
N PRO A 74 4.39 12.67 13.04
CA PRO A 74 3.63 11.56 13.59
C PRO A 74 2.60 10.98 12.62
N LEU A 75 1.96 11.78 11.77
CA LEU A 75 1.05 11.27 10.74
C LEU A 75 1.79 10.34 9.76
N LEU A 76 2.98 10.73 9.29
CA LEU A 76 3.77 9.90 8.37
C LEU A 76 4.27 8.62 9.06
N ASP A 77 4.69 8.71 10.32
CA ASP A 77 5.09 7.54 11.11
C ASP A 77 3.93 6.55 11.27
N TYR A 78 2.73 7.04 11.57
CA TYR A 78 1.54 6.20 11.71
C TYR A 78 0.98 5.68 10.37
N VAL A 79 1.20 6.38 9.25
CA VAL A 79 0.96 5.80 7.92
C VAL A 79 1.80 4.54 7.73
N CYS A 80 3.10 4.58 8.07
CA CYS A 80 3.98 3.42 8.00
C CYS A 80 3.61 2.33 9.03
N ALA A 81 3.17 2.74 10.24
CA ALA A 81 2.83 1.80 11.30
C ALA A 81 1.51 1.06 11.08
N PHE A 82 0.49 1.71 10.52
CA PHE A 82 -0.88 1.17 10.50
C PHE A 82 -1.35 0.70 9.13
N LEU A 83 -0.87 1.28 8.02
CA LEU A 83 -1.34 0.86 6.71
C LEU A 83 -0.70 -0.46 6.28
N PRO A 84 -1.45 -1.32 5.54
CA PRO A 84 -0.95 -2.60 5.08
C PRO A 84 0.15 -2.43 4.01
N SER A 85 1.18 -3.23 4.13
CA SER A 85 2.15 -3.47 3.04
C SER A 85 1.60 -4.51 2.06
N PRO A 86 2.22 -4.69 0.89
CA PRO A 86 1.84 -5.80 -0.01
C PRO A 86 1.91 -7.19 0.63
N LEU A 87 2.72 -7.37 1.68
CA LEU A 87 2.85 -8.63 2.42
C LEU A 87 1.73 -8.87 3.44
N ASP A 88 1.02 -7.82 3.84
CA ASP A 88 -0.12 -7.89 4.77
C ASP A 88 -1.45 -8.17 4.05
N THR A 89 -1.46 -8.10 2.72
CA THR A 89 -2.66 -8.32 1.92
C THR A 89 -2.70 -9.73 1.34
N PRO A 90 -3.90 -10.29 1.06
CA PRO A 90 -4.00 -11.57 0.36
C PRO A 90 -3.28 -11.54 -0.98
N ASN A 91 -2.74 -12.69 -1.38
CA ASN A 91 -2.15 -12.86 -2.70
C ASN A 91 -3.17 -12.55 -3.81
N ILE A 92 -2.68 -12.10 -4.96
CA ILE A 92 -3.54 -11.89 -6.12
C ILE A 92 -3.82 -13.24 -6.78
N VAL A 93 -5.09 -13.55 -6.94
CA VAL A 93 -5.56 -14.72 -7.69
C VAL A 93 -5.99 -14.28 -9.08
N GLY A 94 -5.48 -14.94 -10.09
CA GLY A 94 -5.83 -14.73 -11.49
C GLY A 94 -6.14 -16.05 -12.17
N THR A 95 -6.71 -15.98 -13.38
CA THR A 95 -6.95 -17.14 -14.21
C THR A 95 -5.93 -17.21 -15.34
N ASN A 96 -5.26 -18.33 -15.49
CA ASN A 96 -4.35 -18.56 -16.59
C ASN A 96 -5.17 -18.62 -17.91
N PRO A 97 -4.87 -17.76 -18.91
CA PRO A 97 -5.67 -17.69 -20.12
C PRO A 97 -5.56 -18.94 -21.02
N ASP A 98 -4.51 -19.76 -20.83
CA ASP A 98 -4.28 -20.95 -21.67
C ASP A 98 -4.88 -22.23 -21.06
N THR A 99 -4.95 -22.32 -19.72
CA THR A 99 -5.41 -23.52 -19.02
C THR A 99 -6.76 -23.35 -18.31
N ASP A 100 -7.27 -22.11 -18.16
CA ASP A 100 -8.44 -21.74 -17.35
C ASP A 100 -8.30 -22.11 -15.85
N GLU A 101 -7.09 -22.43 -15.39
CA GLU A 101 -6.83 -22.72 -13.99
C GLU A 101 -6.55 -21.44 -13.18
N GLU A 102 -6.95 -21.45 -11.91
CA GLU A 102 -6.62 -20.36 -10.99
C GLU A 102 -5.15 -20.44 -10.61
N GLU A 103 -4.48 -19.30 -10.67
CA GLU A 103 -3.08 -19.12 -10.27
C GLU A 103 -2.96 -18.04 -9.20
N ASP A 104 -2.22 -18.38 -8.13
CA ASP A 104 -1.90 -17.49 -7.05
C ASP A 104 -0.56 -16.76 -7.31
N ARG A 105 -0.53 -15.45 -7.11
CA ARG A 105 0.65 -14.60 -7.28
C ARG A 105 1.03 -13.96 -5.96
N LYS A 106 2.18 -14.38 -5.42
CA LYS A 106 2.75 -13.78 -4.20
C LYS A 106 3.45 -12.46 -4.52
N PRO A 107 3.41 -11.48 -3.61
CA PRO A 107 4.12 -10.21 -3.78
C PRO A 107 5.63 -10.39 -3.52
N SER A 108 6.31 -11.05 -4.45
CA SER A 108 7.75 -11.32 -4.42
C SER A 108 8.37 -10.95 -5.77
N GLU A 109 9.57 -10.38 -5.75
CA GLU A 109 10.34 -10.02 -6.94
C GLU A 109 10.75 -11.23 -7.78
N ASP A 110 10.90 -12.41 -7.15
CA ASP A 110 11.28 -13.66 -7.79
C ASP A 110 10.09 -14.44 -8.37
N ALA A 111 8.87 -13.99 -8.13
CA ALA A 111 7.67 -14.61 -8.65
C ALA A 111 7.45 -14.25 -10.13
N PRO A 112 6.64 -15.03 -10.88
CA PRO A 112 6.22 -14.64 -12.22
C PRO A 112 5.53 -13.28 -12.20
N THR A 113 5.79 -12.46 -13.22
CA THR A 113 5.33 -11.08 -13.29
C THR A 113 3.81 -11.00 -13.43
N SER A 114 3.18 -10.19 -12.61
CA SER A 114 1.80 -9.74 -12.80
C SER A 114 1.65 -8.28 -12.41
N ALA A 115 1.03 -7.50 -13.28
CA ALA A 115 0.76 -6.08 -13.05
C ALA A 115 -0.57 -5.67 -13.67
N LEU A 116 -1.14 -4.60 -13.15
CA LEU A 116 -2.39 -4.01 -13.66
C LEU A 116 -2.12 -2.60 -14.19
N ALA A 117 -2.43 -2.37 -15.45
CA ALA A 117 -2.47 -1.03 -16.05
C ALA A 117 -3.75 -0.31 -15.61
N PHE A 118 -3.66 0.59 -14.62
CA PHE A 118 -4.84 1.21 -14.02
C PHE A 118 -5.15 2.62 -14.54
N LYS A 119 -4.20 3.27 -15.23
CA LYS A 119 -4.38 4.61 -15.78
C LYS A 119 -3.54 4.82 -17.02
N ILE A 120 -4.10 5.52 -18.00
CA ILE A 120 -3.37 5.98 -19.18
C ILE A 120 -3.49 7.50 -19.25
N ALA A 121 -2.37 8.18 -19.41
CA ALA A 121 -2.29 9.62 -19.62
C ALA A 121 -1.58 9.92 -20.96
N THR A 122 -1.83 11.08 -21.51
CA THR A 122 -1.10 11.60 -22.68
C THR A 122 -0.15 12.70 -22.20
N ASP A 123 1.13 12.49 -22.44
CA ASP A 123 2.16 13.47 -22.21
C ASP A 123 2.55 14.14 -23.54
N PRO A 124 2.71 15.48 -23.58
CA PRO A 124 3.06 16.19 -24.81
C PRO A 124 4.41 15.79 -25.42
N PHE A 125 5.36 15.33 -24.60
CA PHE A 125 6.73 15.02 -25.01
C PHE A 125 6.97 13.50 -25.16
N MET A 126 6.34 12.69 -24.30
CA MET A 126 6.54 11.24 -24.28
C MET A 126 5.41 10.46 -24.92
N GLY A 127 4.32 11.13 -25.27
CA GLY A 127 3.16 10.51 -25.85
C GLY A 127 2.33 9.75 -24.81
N ARG A 128 2.08 8.47 -25.06
CA ARG A 128 1.21 7.66 -24.19
C ARG A 128 1.97 7.11 -23.00
N LEU A 129 1.61 7.56 -21.81
CA LEU A 129 2.17 7.15 -20.52
C LEU A 129 1.18 6.23 -19.82
N VAL A 130 1.59 5.00 -19.54
CA VAL A 130 0.78 3.97 -18.90
C VAL A 130 1.24 3.80 -17.46
N PHE A 131 0.34 4.04 -16.51
CA PHE A 131 0.56 3.79 -15.09
C PHE A 131 0.11 2.38 -14.75
N PHE A 132 0.97 1.64 -14.08
CA PHE A 132 0.68 0.28 -13.66
C PHE A 132 1.20 0.00 -12.25
N ARG A 133 0.56 -0.94 -11.57
CA ARG A 133 1.01 -1.50 -10.29
C ARG A 133 1.50 -2.91 -10.53
N VAL A 134 2.71 -3.21 -10.05
CA VAL A 134 3.25 -4.58 -10.06
C VAL A 134 2.80 -5.29 -8.78
N TYR A 135 2.15 -6.43 -8.94
CA TYR A 135 1.67 -7.25 -7.82
C TYR A 135 2.62 -8.41 -7.51
N SER A 136 3.29 -8.94 -8.53
CA SER A 136 4.30 -9.98 -8.37
C SER A 136 5.37 -9.86 -9.46
N GLY A 137 6.55 -10.39 -9.20
CA GLY A 137 7.69 -10.29 -10.10
C GLY A 137 8.23 -8.87 -10.22
N LYS A 138 8.83 -8.58 -11.35
CA LYS A 138 9.37 -7.26 -11.69
C LYS A 138 9.26 -6.97 -13.17
N ILE A 139 9.10 -5.72 -13.51
CA ILE A 139 9.08 -5.24 -14.89
C ILE A 139 10.35 -4.41 -15.12
N ALA A 140 11.17 -4.81 -16.09
CA ALA A 140 12.40 -4.11 -16.46
C ALA A 140 12.22 -3.21 -17.68
N ALA A 141 12.96 -2.11 -17.72
CA ALA A 141 13.02 -1.24 -18.90
C ALA A 141 13.60 -2.02 -20.11
N GLY A 142 13.02 -1.82 -21.28
CA GLY A 142 13.40 -2.54 -22.50
C GLY A 142 12.82 -3.95 -22.65
N SER A 143 12.14 -4.47 -21.62
CA SER A 143 11.53 -5.81 -21.62
C SER A 143 10.21 -5.87 -22.41
N TYR A 144 9.66 -7.08 -22.47
CA TYR A 144 8.34 -7.36 -23.02
C TYR A 144 7.47 -7.95 -21.93
N VAL A 145 6.19 -7.59 -21.94
CA VAL A 145 5.14 -8.20 -21.13
C VAL A 145 4.04 -8.71 -22.04
N TYR A 146 3.33 -9.76 -21.62
CA TYR A 146 2.18 -10.27 -22.33
C TYR A 146 0.90 -9.59 -21.85
N ASN A 147 0.02 -9.25 -22.77
CA ASN A 147 -1.31 -8.71 -22.49
C ASN A 147 -2.38 -9.74 -22.88
N PRO A 148 -2.98 -10.46 -21.91
CA PRO A 148 -3.96 -11.52 -22.18
C PRO A 148 -5.17 -11.04 -22.96
N ARG A 149 -5.66 -9.80 -22.70
CA ARG A 149 -6.81 -9.24 -23.43
C ARG A 149 -6.55 -9.14 -24.94
N SER A 150 -5.36 -8.68 -25.34
CA SER A 150 -5.02 -8.50 -26.76
C SER A 150 -4.35 -9.72 -27.38
N GLY A 151 -3.91 -10.69 -26.58
CA GLY A 151 -3.12 -11.84 -27.02
C GLY A 151 -1.74 -11.46 -27.57
N LYS A 152 -1.20 -10.30 -27.19
CA LYS A 152 0.03 -9.76 -27.77
C LYS A 152 1.07 -9.44 -26.72
N ARG A 153 2.33 -9.49 -27.13
CA ARG A 153 3.44 -8.96 -26.35
C ARG A 153 3.57 -7.46 -26.59
N GLU A 154 3.62 -6.72 -25.48
CA GLU A 154 3.82 -5.28 -25.43
C GLU A 154 5.26 -4.97 -25.01
N ARG A 155 5.91 -4.06 -25.71
CA ARG A 155 7.27 -3.62 -25.37
C ARG A 155 7.22 -2.42 -24.44
N ILE A 156 7.98 -2.47 -23.37
CA ILE A 156 8.19 -1.35 -22.45
C ILE A 156 9.53 -0.72 -22.78
N SER A 157 9.52 0.45 -23.39
CA SER A 157 10.76 1.10 -23.83
C SER A 157 11.50 1.76 -22.68
N ARG A 158 10.80 2.48 -21.82
CA ARG A 158 11.33 3.18 -20.64
C ARG A 158 10.35 3.09 -19.50
N LEU A 159 10.90 3.11 -18.28
CA LEU A 159 10.16 3.10 -17.00
C LEU A 159 10.47 4.37 -16.21
N PHE A 160 9.49 4.81 -15.46
CA PHE A 160 9.59 6.00 -14.62
C PHE A 160 8.88 5.79 -13.29
N GLN A 161 9.48 6.31 -12.23
CA GLN A 161 8.77 6.65 -11.01
C GLN A 161 8.30 8.11 -11.13
N MET A 162 7.01 8.33 -10.93
CA MET A 162 6.43 9.65 -11.07
C MET A 162 6.34 10.36 -9.73
N ASN A 163 6.98 11.52 -9.63
CA ASN A 163 6.85 12.42 -8.49
C ASN A 163 6.21 13.73 -8.97
N SER A 164 4.89 13.81 -8.88
CA SER A 164 4.09 14.88 -9.48
C SER A 164 4.37 14.99 -10.98
N LYS A 165 5.02 16.07 -11.44
CA LYS A 165 5.43 16.29 -12.84
C LYS A 165 6.85 15.81 -13.14
N GLN A 166 7.60 15.38 -12.14
CA GLN A 166 8.95 14.90 -12.30
C GLN A 166 8.95 13.42 -12.66
N GLU A 167 9.61 13.09 -13.74
CA GLU A 167 9.81 11.75 -14.27
C GLU A 167 11.20 11.27 -13.86
N ILE A 168 11.26 10.31 -12.95
CA ILE A 168 12.52 9.72 -12.50
C ILE A 168 12.71 8.42 -13.27
N PRO A 169 13.72 8.30 -14.16
CA PRO A 169 13.97 7.07 -14.90
C PRO A 169 14.29 5.91 -13.93
N MET A 170 13.72 4.74 -14.22
CA MET A 170 13.93 3.52 -13.44
C MET A 170 14.38 2.40 -14.37
N ASP A 171 15.26 1.54 -13.87
CA ASP A 171 15.69 0.33 -14.57
C ASP A 171 14.67 -0.80 -14.43
N SER A 172 14.02 -0.89 -13.27
CA SER A 172 12.92 -1.81 -12.99
C SER A 172 11.88 -1.21 -12.05
N ILE A 173 10.68 -1.79 -12.07
CA ILE A 173 9.61 -1.58 -11.08
C ILE A 173 9.27 -2.95 -10.49
N ASP A 174 9.35 -3.06 -9.18
CA ASP A 174 9.28 -4.32 -8.46
C ASP A 174 7.90 -4.55 -7.82
N ALA A 175 7.65 -5.77 -7.34
CA ALA A 175 6.39 -6.15 -6.70
C ALA A 175 6.03 -5.22 -5.54
N GLY A 176 4.81 -4.69 -5.55
CA GLY A 176 4.29 -3.71 -4.59
C GLY A 176 4.36 -2.26 -5.06
N ASP A 177 5.22 -1.95 -6.04
CA ASP A 177 5.43 -0.59 -6.53
C ASP A 177 4.46 -0.19 -7.64
N ILE A 178 4.33 1.13 -7.79
CA ILE A 178 3.63 1.78 -8.89
C ILE A 178 4.64 2.47 -9.78
N GLY A 179 4.62 2.12 -11.06
CA GLY A 179 5.44 2.75 -12.07
C GLY A 179 4.63 3.31 -13.23
N ALA A 180 5.33 4.02 -14.09
CA ALA A 180 4.81 4.48 -15.38
C ALA A 180 5.74 4.02 -16.50
N GLY A 181 5.17 3.65 -17.63
CA GLY A 181 5.94 3.15 -18.77
C GLY A 181 5.46 3.72 -20.09
N VAL A 182 6.39 3.76 -21.05
CA VAL A 182 6.12 4.15 -22.45
C VAL A 182 6.56 3.06 -23.41
N GLY A 183 5.96 3.05 -24.59
CA GLY A 183 6.27 2.08 -25.66
C GLY A 183 5.16 1.10 -25.95
N PHE A 184 4.16 1.01 -25.10
CA PHE A 184 2.97 0.19 -25.30
C PHE A 184 2.20 0.63 -26.56
N LYS A 185 1.70 -0.34 -27.32
CA LYS A 185 0.94 -0.12 -28.57
C LYS A 185 -0.57 -0.31 -28.40
N ASP A 186 -0.98 -1.42 -27.78
CA ASP A 186 -2.40 -1.80 -27.63
C ASP A 186 -2.71 -2.11 -26.17
N ILE A 187 -2.63 -1.10 -25.30
CA ILE A 187 -2.93 -1.18 -23.88
C ILE A 187 -4.16 -0.35 -23.54
N ARG A 188 -4.98 -0.83 -22.63
CA ARG A 188 -6.16 -0.13 -22.07
C ARG A 188 -6.10 -0.11 -20.56
N THR A 189 -6.82 0.84 -19.97
CA THR A 189 -7.06 0.83 -18.53
C THR A 189 -7.81 -0.44 -18.13
N GLY A 190 -7.30 -1.15 -17.13
CA GLY A 190 -7.82 -2.45 -16.68
C GLY A 190 -7.10 -3.66 -17.29
N ASP A 191 -6.16 -3.47 -18.23
CA ASP A 191 -5.39 -4.57 -18.79
C ASP A 191 -4.40 -5.15 -17.77
N THR A 192 -4.31 -6.48 -17.76
CA THR A 192 -3.27 -7.22 -17.05
C THR A 192 -2.00 -7.27 -17.91
N LEU A 193 -0.86 -7.16 -17.26
CA LEU A 193 0.46 -7.34 -17.85
C LEU A 193 1.14 -8.50 -17.11
N CYS A 194 1.57 -9.51 -17.83
CA CYS A 194 2.23 -10.70 -17.25
C CYS A 194 3.40 -11.19 -18.13
N ASP A 195 4.04 -12.28 -17.72
CA ASP A 195 5.14 -12.91 -18.48
C ASP A 195 4.67 -13.54 -19.79
#